data_eb8205351417d7c144f182d0c30abee9
#
_entry.id   eb8205351417d7c144f182d0c30abee9
#
_cell.length_a   1.000
_cell.length_b   1.000
_cell.length_c   1.000
_cell.angle_alpha   90.00
_cell.angle_beta   90.00
_cell.angle_gamma   90.00
#
_symmetry.space_group_name_H-M   'P 1'
#
loop_
_entity.id
_entity.type
_entity.pdbx_description
1 polymer ?
#
loop_
_entity_poly.entity_id
_entity_poly.type
_entity_poly.pdbx_seq_one_letter_code
_entity_poly.pdbx_strand_id
1 'polypeptide(L)'
;MSKIKSNSSVVRALIEVSILPQKDVGFDNIAERIYSYPQVKSCYLLSGGYDLLVIVEGESIQTVADFVAAKLSSMANVRQTATHFLLRKYKEEGQIFKHSKNNTKPNIS
;
A
#
# COMPACT_ATOMS: atom_id res chain seq x y z
N MET A 1 3.99 -15.87 22.01
CA MET A 1 4.06 -15.66 21.46
C MET A 1 4.15 -15.77 20.54
N SER A 2 3.96 -15.90 20.17
CA SER A 2 4.06 -16.15 19.26
C SER A 2 4.17 -15.73 18.49
N LYS A 3 4.38 -15.62 18.46
CA LYS A 3 4.51 -15.33 17.74
C LYS A 3 4.89 -15.44 16.68
N ILE A 4 5.18 -16.12 16.50
CA ILE A 4 5.53 -16.36 15.25
C ILE A 4 4.45 -16.34 14.39
N LYS A 5 4.13 -15.37 13.83
CA LYS A 5 3.17 -15.20 12.95
C LYS A 5 3.61 -15.51 11.65
N SER A 6 2.98 -16.28 10.93
CA SER A 6 3.31 -16.55 9.55
C SER A 6 3.02 -15.32 8.73
N ASN A 7 4.01 -14.83 8.06
CA ASN A 7 3.79 -13.66 7.23
C ASN A 7 3.06 -13.98 5.95
N SER A 8 2.90 -15.23 5.66
CA SER A 8 2.20 -15.61 4.43
C SER A 8 0.72 -15.30 4.50
N SER A 9 0.19 -15.03 5.70
CA SER A 9 -1.21 -14.69 5.81
C SER A 9 -1.47 -13.19 5.68
N VAL A 10 -0.44 -12.40 5.46
CA VAL A 10 -0.61 -10.97 5.33
C VAL A 10 -0.41 -10.56 3.89
N VAL A 11 -1.36 -9.82 3.36
CA VAL A 11 -1.27 -9.28 2.02
C VAL A 11 -0.82 -7.84 2.13
N ARG A 12 0.20 -7.50 1.38
CA ARG A 12 0.74 -6.15 1.37
C ARG A 12 0.53 -5.53 0.00
N ALA A 13 0.11 -4.29 -0.02
CA ALA A 13 -0.12 -3.58 -1.27
C ALA A 13 0.55 -2.22 -1.24
N LEU A 14 0.98 -1.79 -2.41
CA LEU A 14 1.54 -0.46 -2.61
C LEU A 14 0.50 0.31 -3.40
N ILE A 15 0.03 1.41 -2.82
CA ILE A 15 -1.03 2.19 -3.42
C ILE A 15 -0.46 3.52 -3.89
N GLU A 16 -0.54 3.78 -5.18
CA GLU A 16 -0.20 5.09 -5.72
C GLU A 16 -1.42 5.97 -5.54
N VAL A 17 -1.24 7.13 -4.97
CA VAL A 17 -2.34 8.05 -4.73
C VAL A 17 -2.03 9.38 -5.39
N SER A 18 -2.92 9.83 -6.24
CA SER A 18 -2.81 11.14 -6.87
C SER A 18 -3.77 12.08 -6.17
N ILE A 19 -3.25 13.21 -5.77
CA ILE A 19 -3.97 14.18 -4.96
C ILE A 19 -4.43 15.33 -5.84
N LEU A 20 -5.65 15.78 -5.59
CA LEU A 20 -6.15 16.98 -6.20
C LEU A 20 -6.00 18.09 -5.17
N PRO A 21 -4.98 18.94 -5.28
CA PRO A 21 -4.75 19.94 -4.25
C PRO A 21 -5.88 20.95 -4.22
N GLN A 22 -6.20 21.40 -3.02
CA GLN A 22 -7.20 22.42 -2.85
C GLN A 22 -6.59 23.57 -2.08
N LYS A 23 -7.23 24.70 -2.24
CA LYS A 23 -6.71 25.93 -1.70
C LYS A 23 -6.35 25.85 -0.23
N ASP A 24 -7.20 25.24 0.55
CA ASP A 24 -7.02 25.20 2.00
C ASP A 24 -6.59 23.86 2.53
N VAL A 25 -6.25 22.90 1.65
CA VAL A 25 -5.88 21.57 2.09
C VAL A 25 -4.60 21.17 1.39
N GLY A 26 -3.53 21.09 2.14
CA GLY A 26 -2.23 20.72 1.58
C GLY A 26 -1.99 19.23 1.67
N PHE A 27 -0.85 18.81 1.13
CA PHE A 27 -0.49 17.40 1.13
C PHE A 27 -0.38 16.84 2.54
N ASP A 28 0.13 17.62 3.47
CA ASP A 28 0.34 17.14 4.84
C ASP A 28 -0.97 16.73 5.49
N ASN A 29 -2.02 17.51 5.29
CA ASN A 29 -3.32 17.19 5.88
C ASN A 29 -3.91 15.93 5.29
N ILE A 30 -3.76 15.76 3.98
CA ILE A 30 -4.29 14.58 3.32
C ILE A 30 -3.50 13.35 3.75
N ALA A 31 -2.18 13.47 3.83
CA ALA A 31 -1.34 12.37 4.27
C ALA A 31 -1.69 11.96 5.69
N GLU A 32 -1.95 12.92 6.56
CA GLU A 32 -2.30 12.62 7.95
C GLU A 32 -3.58 11.81 8.03
N ARG A 33 -4.56 12.18 7.25
CA ARG A 33 -5.81 11.42 7.24
C ARG A 33 -5.59 10.00 6.75
N ILE A 34 -4.70 9.81 5.79
CA ILE A 34 -4.41 8.50 5.24
C ILE A 34 -3.64 7.66 6.25
N TYR A 35 -2.56 8.18 6.81
CA TYR A 35 -1.73 7.35 7.67
C TYR A 35 -2.34 7.11 9.04
N SER A 36 -3.44 7.78 9.33
CA SER A 36 -4.13 7.52 10.59
C SER A 36 -4.87 6.19 10.60
N TYR A 37 -5.11 5.60 9.46
CA TYR A 37 -5.75 4.29 9.42
C TYR A 37 -4.76 3.21 9.84
N PRO A 38 -5.16 2.30 10.73
CA PRO A 38 -4.22 1.25 11.19
C PRO A 38 -3.72 0.34 10.07
N GLN A 39 -4.47 0.21 8.98
CA GLN A 39 -4.06 -0.61 7.85
C GLN A 39 -2.88 -0.01 7.10
N VAL A 40 -2.65 1.28 7.25
CA VAL A 40 -1.58 1.96 6.54
C VAL A 40 -0.29 1.82 7.33
N LYS A 41 0.69 1.17 6.74
CA LYS A 41 1.96 0.91 7.40
C LYS A 41 3.04 1.92 7.03
N SER A 42 2.90 2.55 5.87
CA SER A 42 3.84 3.57 5.43
C SER A 42 3.12 4.54 4.52
N CYS A 43 3.59 5.77 4.49
CA CYS A 43 3.01 6.79 3.64
C CYS A 43 4.12 7.76 3.27
N TYR A 44 4.41 7.87 1.98
CA TYR A 44 5.53 8.69 1.50
C TYR A 44 5.03 9.71 0.50
N LEU A 45 5.59 10.90 0.57
CA LEU A 45 5.36 11.91 -0.46
C LEU A 45 6.46 11.76 -1.49
N LEU A 46 6.09 11.65 -2.74
CA LEU A 46 7.05 11.41 -3.81
C LEU A 46 6.98 12.50 -4.87
N SER A 47 8.08 12.68 -5.55
CA SER A 47 8.06 13.47 -6.77
C SER A 47 7.76 12.51 -7.92
N GLY A 48 7.11 12.99 -8.96
CA GLY A 48 6.85 12.16 -10.13
C GLY A 48 5.40 12.15 -10.51
N GLY A 49 4.97 11.05 -11.09
CA GLY A 49 3.66 10.96 -11.70
C GLY A 49 2.50 10.86 -10.75
N TYR A 50 2.75 10.46 -9.51
CA TYR A 50 1.71 10.47 -8.47
C TYR A 50 2.33 11.05 -7.21
N ASP A 51 1.48 11.34 -6.23
CA ASP A 51 1.92 12.16 -5.12
C ASP A 51 2.30 11.39 -3.87
N LEU A 52 1.52 10.38 -3.52
CA LEU A 52 1.81 9.59 -2.33
C LEU A 52 1.94 8.12 -2.67
N LEU A 53 2.85 7.46 -1.98
CA LEU A 53 2.93 6.01 -2.02
C LEU A 53 2.52 5.51 -0.65
N VAL A 54 1.46 4.72 -0.59
CA VAL A 54 0.90 4.24 0.66
C VAL A 54 1.04 2.73 0.70
N ILE A 55 1.62 2.23 1.79
CA ILE A 55 1.77 0.80 1.99
C ILE A 55 0.68 0.33 2.94
N VAL A 56 -0.14 -0.60 2.47
CA VAL A 56 -1.29 -1.09 3.21
C VAL A 56 -1.14 -2.58 3.42
N GLU A 57 -1.56 -3.08 4.58
CA GLU A 57 -1.58 -4.51 4.85
C GLU A 57 -2.95 -4.94 5.29
N GLY A 58 -3.32 -6.16 4.91
CA GLY A 58 -4.58 -6.74 5.28
C GLY A 58 -4.52 -8.25 5.21
N GLU A 59 -5.61 -8.89 5.58
CA GLU A 59 -5.65 -10.35 5.66
C GLU A 59 -5.80 -11.00 4.30
N SER A 60 -6.37 -10.30 3.34
CA SER A 60 -6.61 -10.86 2.03
C SER A 60 -6.59 -9.75 0.99
N ILE A 61 -6.52 -10.15 -0.27
CA ILE A 61 -6.59 -9.21 -1.37
C ILE A 61 -7.91 -8.45 -1.31
N GLN A 62 -9.00 -9.15 -1.02
CA GLN A 62 -10.30 -8.51 -0.95
C GLN A 62 -10.36 -7.47 0.17
N THR A 63 -9.79 -7.81 1.33
CA THR A 63 -9.79 -6.88 2.46
C THR A 63 -9.04 -5.60 2.10
N VAL A 64 -7.89 -5.73 1.43
CA VAL A 64 -7.12 -4.57 1.02
C VAL A 64 -7.88 -3.76 -0.03
N ALA A 65 -8.46 -4.44 -1.01
CA ALA A 65 -9.21 -3.77 -2.07
C ALA A 65 -10.40 -2.99 -1.49
N ASP A 66 -11.10 -3.60 -0.54
CA ASP A 66 -12.23 -2.95 0.11
C ASP A 66 -11.78 -1.72 0.89
N PHE A 67 -10.66 -1.82 1.57
CA PHE A 67 -10.12 -0.68 2.31
C PHE A 67 -9.80 0.47 1.37
N VAL A 68 -9.11 0.18 0.27
CA VAL A 68 -8.74 1.22 -0.68
C VAL A 68 -9.98 1.89 -1.24
N ALA A 69 -10.96 1.09 -1.64
CA ALA A 69 -12.18 1.64 -2.24
C ALA A 69 -12.98 2.47 -1.23
N ALA A 70 -13.09 1.99 0.00
CA ALA A 70 -13.94 2.64 0.99
C ALA A 70 -13.26 3.83 1.63
N LYS A 71 -11.95 3.78 1.82
CA LYS A 71 -11.28 4.80 2.63
C LYS A 71 -10.36 5.72 1.83
N LEU A 72 -9.64 5.19 0.86
CA LEU A 72 -8.70 6.02 0.11
C LEU A 72 -9.33 6.63 -1.13
N SER A 73 -9.91 5.81 -1.96
CA SER A 73 -10.49 6.31 -3.21
C SER A 73 -11.67 7.23 -3.00
N SER A 74 -12.34 7.09 -1.86
CA SER A 74 -13.52 7.89 -1.57
C SER A 74 -13.20 9.26 -0.99
N MET A 75 -11.95 9.55 -0.66
CA MET A 75 -11.60 10.86 -0.09
C MET A 75 -11.74 11.93 -1.14
N ALA A 76 -12.31 13.07 -0.75
CA ALA A 76 -12.60 14.14 -1.69
C ALA A 76 -11.38 14.67 -2.42
N ASN A 77 -10.23 14.65 -1.75
CA ASN A 77 -9.00 15.18 -2.31
C ASN A 77 -8.18 14.15 -3.07
N VAL A 78 -8.65 12.91 -3.12
CA VAL A 78 -7.96 11.88 -3.86
C VAL A 78 -8.56 11.82 -5.24
N ARG A 79 -7.71 12.08 -6.24
CA ARG A 79 -8.16 12.10 -7.61
C ARG A 79 -8.20 10.70 -8.18
N GLN A 80 -7.23 9.87 -7.81
CA GLN A 80 -7.11 8.55 -8.39
C GLN A 80 -6.17 7.71 -7.54
N THR A 81 -6.40 6.41 -7.52
CA THR A 81 -5.52 5.46 -6.86
C THR A 81 -5.19 4.33 -7.80
N ALA A 82 -4.03 3.71 -7.61
CA ALA A 82 -3.66 2.50 -8.33
C ALA A 82 -3.06 1.53 -7.33
N THR A 83 -3.61 0.34 -7.26
CA THR A 83 -3.20 -0.65 -6.28
C THR A 83 -2.32 -1.71 -6.91
N HIS A 84 -1.18 -1.98 -6.27
CA HIS A 84 -0.25 -3.00 -6.69
C HIS A 84 -0.02 -3.93 -5.53
N PHE A 85 -0.28 -5.22 -5.71
CA PHE A 85 -0.07 -6.17 -4.64
C PHE A 85 1.37 -6.68 -4.68
N LEU A 86 2.02 -6.69 -3.51
CA LEU A 86 3.38 -7.17 -3.41
C LEU A 86 3.36 -8.69 -3.49
N LEU A 87 3.97 -9.24 -4.50
CA LEU A 87 3.95 -10.68 -4.72
C LEU A 87 5.15 -11.37 -4.09
N ARG A 88 6.31 -10.75 -4.17
CA ARG A 88 7.53 -11.39 -3.69
C ARG A 88 8.59 -10.34 -3.43
N LYS A 89 9.28 -10.48 -2.32
CA LYS A 89 10.41 -9.63 -2.03
C LYS A 89 11.67 -10.34 -2.47
N TYR A 90 12.50 -9.66 -3.22
CA TYR A 90 13.81 -10.18 -3.56
C TYR A 90 14.88 -9.60 -2.66
N LYS A 91 14.71 -8.35 -2.28
CA LYS A 91 15.64 -7.67 -1.41
C LYS A 91 14.93 -6.53 -0.72
N GLU A 92 15.20 -6.34 0.55
CA GLU A 92 14.58 -5.25 1.28
C GLU A 92 15.52 -4.77 2.37
N GLU A 93 15.76 -3.47 2.43
CA GLU A 93 16.64 -2.87 3.43
C GLU A 93 17.98 -3.58 3.49
N GLY A 94 18.51 -3.95 2.33
CA GLY A 94 19.79 -4.62 2.24
C GLY A 94 19.76 -6.12 2.44
N GLN A 95 18.64 -6.67 2.86
CA GLN A 95 18.52 -8.10 3.11
C GLN A 95 18.03 -8.82 1.86
N ILE A 96 18.71 -9.88 1.48
CA ILE A 96 18.36 -10.67 0.31
C ILE A 96 17.50 -11.85 0.73
N PHE A 97 16.39 -12.06 0.02
CA PHE A 97 15.50 -13.17 0.26
C PHE A 97 15.69 -14.19 -0.85
N LYS A 98 16.01 -15.43 -0.46
CA LYS A 98 16.23 -16.49 -1.44
C LYS A 98 14.97 -17.28 -1.62
N HIS A 99 14.68 -17.60 -2.87
CA HIS A 99 13.47 -18.33 -3.22
C HIS A 99 13.82 -19.52 -4.06
N SER A 100 12.85 -20.39 -4.30
CA SER A 100 13.06 -21.51 -5.18
C SER A 100 13.34 -20.99 -6.58
N LYS A 101 13.79 -21.87 -7.46
CA LYS A 101 14.15 -21.44 -8.80
C LYS A 101 12.98 -21.21 -9.73
N ASN A 102 11.80 -21.24 -9.22
CA ASN A 102 10.65 -20.97 -10.05
C ASN A 102 10.61 -19.50 -10.42
N ASN A 103 10.71 -19.20 -11.69
CA ASN A 103 10.71 -17.83 -12.17
C ASN A 103 9.33 -17.37 -12.61
N THR A 104 8.34 -18.17 -12.41
CA THR A 104 6.98 -17.83 -12.83
C THR A 104 6.35 -16.86 -11.85
N LYS A 105 5.72 -15.84 -12.36
CA LYS A 105 5.03 -14.89 -11.50
C LYS A 105 3.88 -15.61 -10.81
N PRO A 106 3.74 -15.47 -9.49
CA PRO A 106 2.63 -16.11 -8.79
C PRO A 106 1.28 -15.67 -9.30
N ASN A 107 0.33 -16.58 -9.25
CA ASN A 107 -1.05 -16.28 -9.63
C ASN A 107 -1.78 -15.75 -8.43
N ILE A 108 -2.40 -14.59 -8.60
CA ILE A 108 -3.07 -13.94 -7.51
C ILE A 108 -4.55 -13.94 -7.63
N SER A 109 -5.09 -14.31 -8.69
CA SER A 109 -6.54 -14.15 -8.93
C SER A 109 -7.43 -14.72 -7.83
#